data_f834ee4faeadcaee2fceadbb1f13f304
#
_entry.id   f834ee4faeadcaee2fceadbb1f13f304
#
_cell.length_a   1.000
_cell.length_b   1.000
_cell.length_c   1.000
_cell.angle_alpha   90.00
_cell.angle_beta   90.00
_cell.angle_gamma   90.00
#
_symmetry.space_group_name_H-M   'P 1'
#
loop_
_entity.id
_entity.type
_entity.pdbx_description
1 polymer ?
#
loop_
_entity_poly.entity_id
_entity_poly.type
_entity_poly.pdbx_seq_one_letter_code
_entity_poly.pdbx_strand_id
1 'polypeptide(L)'
;LEQVSLKNISLNDQKTWSLFHEGRTRGVFQCESKLVQHWLKKIKPVNIWELSVVIAIVRPGALESGFAEMYVENKSKDESEIESFGHPVIDEIFAVNKGVLIFQESLISLARKLAWPHLPENENLLKADLLRKAVGKKDQAKILVIGKEFVEGCLHNGVTQEVADKLFEVIKNCGRYLFNLSHSFQYATVAYFTAYLKVHHTLQFYSVYQSYAKHKQSIKRNGKEIGSKFIEIKELANDAKKMGITLVGPNINYKNQHFKIADFNGTELLYGLTSIKWCTSLGTKLDNFPNITNWQQFLLLTQSKHYGFTINKTCAESLVRVGAFKDVGLNRSLLINLSNFYRFFTDTELQDFNVWLVNNKDAKIDIKDLAGIVKEKIEGHVTSRRIEKVKEHFMLWEQDIKVEDHPAAIEEWEIDLLGIAISASALDTKEYSTHTCDECTPEINEKWARKVLHVKLNAIKFTQTKTGQNPGQRMAILDVSDYTGTQQFPVFPEQFTLYEELLMEGNTVKLLVVNGKKGFFVEEIEQL
;
A
#
# COMPACT_ATOMS: atom_id res chain seq x y z
N LEU A 1 -12.01 -10.31 25.29
CA LEU A 1 -11.67 -9.10 24.54
C LEU A 1 -12.43 -7.94 25.16
N GLU A 2 -11.73 -7.00 25.80
CA GLU A 2 -12.34 -5.73 26.18
C GLU A 2 -12.89 -5.08 24.90
N GLN A 3 -14.16 -4.72 24.94
CA GLN A 3 -14.83 -4.11 23.81
C GLN A 3 -14.31 -2.67 23.68
N VAL A 4 -13.51 -2.40 22.67
CA VAL A 4 -12.98 -1.07 22.39
C VAL A 4 -14.15 -0.16 22.01
N SER A 5 -14.45 0.82 22.85
CA SER A 5 -15.42 1.86 22.56
C SER A 5 -14.69 3.10 22.07
N LEU A 6 -15.05 3.60 20.88
CA LEU A 6 -14.49 4.86 20.35
C LEU A 6 -14.69 6.06 21.29
N LYS A 7 -15.72 6.00 22.16
CA LYS A 7 -15.99 7.04 23.15
C LYS A 7 -14.94 7.11 24.27
N ASN A 8 -14.21 6.01 24.50
CA ASN A 8 -13.25 5.88 25.58
C ASN A 8 -11.79 6.08 25.10
N ILE A 9 -11.59 6.34 23.81
CA ILE A 9 -10.24 6.59 23.27
C ILE A 9 -9.76 7.97 23.72
N SER A 10 -8.63 8.00 24.44
CA SER A 10 -7.96 9.25 24.79
C SER A 10 -7.40 9.94 23.55
N LEU A 11 -7.70 11.22 23.38
CA LEU A 11 -7.15 12.04 22.29
C LEU A 11 -5.71 12.53 22.57
N ASN A 12 -5.16 12.23 23.75
CA ASN A 12 -3.82 12.62 24.20
C ASN A 12 -2.85 11.43 24.23
N ASP A 13 -3.13 10.34 23.49
CA ASP A 13 -2.28 9.16 23.50
C ASP A 13 -0.98 9.40 22.73
N GLN A 14 0.14 9.40 23.46
CA GLN A 14 1.47 9.71 22.90
C GLN A 14 1.93 8.71 21.84
N LYS A 15 1.59 7.42 21.98
CA LYS A 15 1.95 6.40 20.99
C LYS A 15 1.25 6.65 19.65
N THR A 16 -0.01 7.06 19.70
CA THR A 16 -0.78 7.43 18.50
C THR A 16 -0.20 8.67 17.83
N TRP A 17 0.15 9.73 18.60
CA TRP A 17 0.79 10.91 18.01
C TRP A 17 2.18 10.61 17.45
N SER A 18 2.97 9.75 18.10
CA SER A 18 4.27 9.31 17.56
C SER A 18 4.15 8.64 16.20
N LEU A 19 3.09 7.84 15.96
CA LEU A 19 2.83 7.25 14.65
C LEU A 19 2.68 8.32 13.55
N PHE A 20 1.98 9.44 13.84
CA PHE A 20 1.87 10.56 12.92
C PHE A 20 3.21 11.27 12.72
N HIS A 21 3.98 11.52 13.80
CA HIS A 21 5.28 12.19 13.73
C HIS A 21 6.31 11.40 12.90
N GLU A 22 6.26 10.08 12.96
CA GLU A 22 7.11 9.18 12.19
C GLU A 22 6.60 8.96 10.75
N GLY A 23 5.40 9.43 10.43
CA GLY A 23 4.75 9.23 9.14
C GLY A 23 4.45 7.75 8.82
N ARG A 24 4.35 6.88 9.84
CA ARG A 24 3.99 5.46 9.67
C ARG A 24 2.47 5.27 9.52
N THR A 25 1.86 6.12 8.72
CA THR A 25 0.40 6.24 8.60
C THR A 25 -0.20 5.45 7.44
N ARG A 26 0.49 4.39 6.96
CA ARG A 26 -0.13 3.46 6.01
C ARG A 26 -1.35 2.80 6.64
N GLY A 27 -2.47 2.77 5.92
CA GLY A 27 -3.75 2.29 6.44
C GLY A 27 -4.48 3.26 7.37
N VAL A 28 -3.91 4.41 7.67
CA VAL A 28 -4.58 5.45 8.47
C VAL A 28 -5.41 6.34 7.55
N PHE A 29 -6.70 6.43 7.83
CA PHE A 29 -7.65 7.19 7.02
C PHE A 29 -7.13 8.60 6.68
N GLN A 30 -7.18 8.98 5.40
CA GLN A 30 -6.71 10.25 4.83
C GLN A 30 -5.19 10.54 4.99
N CYS A 31 -4.42 9.66 5.64
CA CYS A 31 -3.01 9.92 5.96
C CYS A 31 -2.03 8.97 5.26
N GLU A 32 -2.50 8.17 4.27
CA GLU A 32 -1.71 7.10 3.67
C GLU A 32 -0.72 7.57 2.58
N SER A 33 -1.01 8.68 1.89
CA SER A 33 -0.18 9.10 0.77
C SER A 33 1.20 9.56 1.23
N LYS A 34 2.24 9.28 0.42
CA LYS A 34 3.61 9.72 0.70
C LYS A 34 3.70 11.24 0.94
N LEU A 35 2.87 12.02 0.23
CA LEU A 35 2.79 13.46 0.40
C LEU A 35 2.31 13.83 1.81
N VAL A 36 1.22 13.22 2.27
CA VAL A 36 0.70 13.50 3.63
C VAL A 36 1.67 12.99 4.68
N GLN A 37 2.27 11.82 4.52
CA GLN A 37 3.30 11.29 5.42
C GLN A 37 4.49 12.25 5.57
N HIS A 38 4.96 12.84 4.47
CA HIS A 38 6.02 13.83 4.48
C HIS A 38 5.64 15.07 5.32
N TRP A 39 4.43 15.60 5.13
CA TRP A 39 3.97 16.77 5.87
C TRP A 39 3.67 16.48 7.33
N LEU A 40 3.19 15.27 7.66
CA LEU A 40 3.02 14.82 9.05
C LEU A 40 4.34 14.84 9.82
N LYS A 41 5.43 14.38 9.19
CA LYS A 41 6.78 14.44 9.79
C LYS A 41 7.27 15.86 10.04
N LYS A 42 6.90 16.81 9.16
CA LYS A 42 7.27 18.22 9.32
C LYS A 42 6.40 18.96 10.34
N ILE A 43 5.08 18.80 10.24
CA ILE A 43 4.11 19.51 11.08
C ILE A 43 4.09 18.92 12.50
N LYS A 44 4.25 17.59 12.63
CA LYS A 44 4.19 16.85 13.92
C LYS A 44 2.97 17.26 14.74
N PRO A 45 1.73 16.95 14.27
CA PRO A 45 0.53 17.35 14.99
C PRO A 45 0.46 16.69 16.36
N VAL A 46 0.03 17.45 17.40
CA VAL A 46 -0.06 16.98 18.78
C VAL A 46 -1.50 16.94 19.31
N ASN A 47 -2.47 17.34 18.49
CA ASN A 47 -3.90 17.31 18.80
C ASN A 47 -4.75 17.24 17.54
N ILE A 48 -6.05 16.99 17.71
CA ILE A 48 -7.00 16.87 16.59
C ILE A 48 -7.08 18.15 15.75
N TRP A 49 -6.94 19.31 16.38
CA TRP A 49 -6.95 20.60 15.67
C TRP A 49 -5.80 20.66 14.66
N GLU A 50 -4.59 20.42 15.10
CA GLU A 50 -3.42 20.45 14.22
C GLU A 50 -3.47 19.35 13.15
N LEU A 51 -4.01 18.16 13.47
CA LEU A 51 -4.25 17.13 12.47
C LEU A 51 -5.30 17.57 11.44
N SER A 52 -6.33 18.32 11.85
CA SER A 52 -7.30 18.91 10.95
C SER A 52 -6.67 19.94 10.01
N VAL A 53 -5.69 20.71 10.51
CA VAL A 53 -4.89 21.63 9.69
C VAL A 53 -4.11 20.85 8.63
N VAL A 54 -3.45 19.73 8.98
CA VAL A 54 -2.74 18.88 7.99
C VAL A 54 -3.69 18.46 6.87
N ILE A 55 -4.89 17.95 7.20
CA ILE A 55 -5.89 17.52 6.22
C ILE A 55 -6.35 18.69 5.34
N ALA A 56 -6.45 19.88 5.90
CA ALA A 56 -6.89 21.07 5.20
C ALA A 56 -5.85 21.60 4.20
N ILE A 57 -4.56 21.61 4.57
CA ILE A 57 -3.50 22.30 3.79
C ILE A 57 -2.69 21.35 2.90
N VAL A 58 -2.63 20.04 3.20
CA VAL A 58 -1.84 19.08 2.40
C VAL A 58 -2.66 18.62 1.18
N ARG A 59 -2.91 19.55 0.27
CA ARG A 59 -3.62 19.35 -1.01
C ARG A 59 -2.90 20.11 -2.11
N PRO A 60 -2.87 19.62 -3.36
CA PRO A 60 -2.08 20.23 -4.43
C PRO A 60 -2.23 21.76 -4.52
N GLY A 61 -3.45 22.27 -4.58
CA GLY A 61 -3.69 23.70 -4.70
C GLY A 61 -3.32 24.53 -3.45
N ALA A 62 -3.48 23.99 -2.25
CA ALA A 62 -3.12 24.68 -1.01
C ALA A 62 -1.59 24.68 -0.80
N LEU A 63 -0.90 23.61 -1.22
CA LEU A 63 0.56 23.52 -1.19
C LEU A 63 1.21 24.53 -2.15
N GLU A 64 0.64 24.74 -3.34
CA GLU A 64 1.12 25.76 -4.28
C GLU A 64 1.06 27.19 -3.71
N SER A 65 0.21 27.44 -2.72
CA SER A 65 0.08 28.76 -2.06
C SER A 65 1.11 29.01 -0.95
N GLY A 66 1.93 28.01 -0.57
CA GLY A 66 2.92 28.14 0.49
C GLY A 66 2.35 28.04 1.92
N PHE A 67 1.06 27.68 2.09
CA PHE A 67 0.43 27.62 3.42
C PHE A 67 1.04 26.60 4.36
N ALA A 68 1.47 25.46 3.82
CA ALA A 68 2.05 24.41 4.62
C ALA A 68 3.44 24.79 5.14
N GLU A 69 4.25 25.41 4.32
CA GLU A 69 5.57 25.93 4.68
C GLU A 69 5.43 27.03 5.75
N MET A 70 4.55 28.00 5.52
CA MET A 70 4.27 29.10 6.46
C MET A 70 3.77 28.55 7.81
N TYR A 71 2.88 27.55 7.81
CA TYR A 71 2.39 26.94 9.03
C TYR A 71 3.50 26.25 9.83
N VAL A 72 4.38 25.50 9.16
CA VAL A 72 5.53 24.81 9.81
C VAL A 72 6.49 25.83 10.39
N GLU A 73 6.84 26.86 9.63
CA GLU A 73 7.74 27.92 10.07
C GLU A 73 7.17 28.64 11.30
N ASN A 74 5.93 29.07 11.25
CA ASN A 74 5.30 29.81 12.36
C ASN A 74 5.03 28.91 13.57
N LYS A 75 4.81 27.60 13.38
CA LYS A 75 4.68 26.66 14.51
C LYS A 75 5.96 26.55 15.34
N SER A 76 7.13 26.77 14.72
CA SER A 76 8.43 26.73 15.41
C SER A 76 8.81 28.05 16.08
N LYS A 77 8.05 29.12 15.86
CA LYS A 77 8.28 30.45 16.44
C LYS A 77 7.52 30.63 17.74
N ASP A 78 7.99 31.54 18.58
CA ASP A 78 7.19 32.07 19.68
C ASP A 78 6.02 32.90 19.12
N GLU A 79 4.90 32.95 19.84
CA GLU A 79 3.70 33.69 19.35
C GLU A 79 3.98 35.16 19.09
N SER A 80 4.91 35.78 19.80
CA SER A 80 5.34 37.16 19.62
C SER A 80 6.15 37.40 18.33
N GLU A 81 6.68 36.35 17.72
CA GLU A 81 7.47 36.42 16.48
C GLU A 81 6.60 36.23 15.22
N ILE A 82 5.32 35.83 15.40
CA ILE A 82 4.38 35.71 14.30
C ILE A 82 3.91 37.11 13.92
N GLU A 83 3.94 37.40 12.61
CA GLU A 83 3.53 38.72 12.10
C GLU A 83 2.10 39.06 12.51
N SER A 84 1.95 40.18 13.25
CA SER A 84 0.67 40.73 13.67
C SER A 84 0.09 41.64 12.60
N PHE A 85 -1.23 41.68 12.49
CA PHE A 85 -1.94 42.71 11.71
C PHE A 85 -2.07 44.04 12.47
N GLY A 86 -1.72 44.07 13.77
CA GLY A 86 -1.91 45.21 14.63
C GLY A 86 -3.37 45.47 15.02
N HIS A 87 -4.22 44.43 14.91
CA HIS A 87 -5.63 44.51 15.31
C HIS A 87 -6.06 43.27 16.11
N PRO A 88 -6.55 43.42 17.36
CA PRO A 88 -6.74 42.33 18.31
C PRO A 88 -7.64 41.21 17.75
N VAL A 89 -8.74 41.57 17.08
CA VAL A 89 -9.69 40.56 16.54
C VAL A 89 -9.08 39.78 15.37
N ILE A 90 -8.25 40.40 14.56
CA ILE A 90 -7.57 39.75 13.44
C ILE A 90 -6.53 38.78 14.01
N ASP A 91 -5.70 39.29 14.91
CA ASP A 91 -4.60 38.53 15.49
C ASP A 91 -5.13 37.33 16.28
N GLU A 92 -6.23 37.48 17.05
CA GLU A 92 -6.92 36.37 17.75
C GLU A 92 -7.33 35.25 16.77
N ILE A 93 -7.95 35.60 15.63
CA ILE A 93 -8.45 34.62 14.64
C ILE A 93 -7.28 33.93 13.92
N PHE A 94 -6.22 34.66 13.60
CA PHE A 94 -5.04 34.11 12.93
C PHE A 94 -4.17 33.26 13.87
N ALA A 95 -4.07 33.61 15.15
CA ALA A 95 -3.26 32.91 16.13
C ALA A 95 -3.64 31.42 16.26
N VAL A 96 -4.93 31.10 16.15
CA VAL A 96 -5.44 29.72 16.21
C VAL A 96 -4.77 28.80 15.17
N ASN A 97 -4.39 29.34 14.03
CA ASN A 97 -3.73 28.61 12.93
C ASN A 97 -2.32 29.15 12.65
N LYS A 98 -1.62 29.63 13.69
CA LYS A 98 -0.23 30.09 13.58
C LYS A 98 -0.03 31.16 12.50
N GLY A 99 -0.95 32.13 12.43
CA GLY A 99 -0.87 33.22 11.46
C GLY A 99 -1.30 32.88 10.02
N VAL A 100 -1.88 31.71 9.77
CA VAL A 100 -2.30 31.27 8.42
C VAL A 100 -3.83 31.22 8.32
N LEU A 101 -4.39 31.82 7.27
CA LEU A 101 -5.83 31.75 6.98
C LEU A 101 -6.14 30.44 6.23
N ILE A 102 -6.63 29.41 6.98
CA ILE A 102 -6.81 28.04 6.49
C ILE A 102 -8.28 27.71 6.30
N PHE A 103 -9.15 28.14 7.21
CA PHE A 103 -10.53 27.70 7.26
C PHE A 103 -11.53 28.75 6.76
N GLN A 104 -12.59 28.27 6.11
CA GLN A 104 -13.70 29.12 5.63
C GLN A 104 -14.39 29.83 6.79
N GLU A 105 -14.49 29.15 7.93
CA GLU A 105 -15.10 29.66 9.16
C GLU A 105 -14.29 30.83 9.75
N SER A 106 -12.96 30.82 9.61
CA SER A 106 -12.10 31.95 10.00
C SER A 106 -12.39 33.19 9.15
N LEU A 107 -12.53 33.02 7.82
CA LEU A 107 -12.94 34.11 6.94
C LEU A 107 -14.33 34.67 7.30
N ILE A 108 -15.30 33.77 7.54
CA ILE A 108 -16.65 34.18 7.95
C ILE A 108 -16.58 34.95 9.29
N SER A 109 -15.79 34.50 10.24
CA SER A 109 -15.63 35.17 11.55
C SER A 109 -15.01 36.54 11.40
N LEU A 110 -13.95 36.69 10.58
CA LEU A 110 -13.33 37.96 10.27
C LEU A 110 -14.35 38.94 9.69
N ALA A 111 -15.08 38.50 8.68
CA ALA A 111 -16.08 39.35 7.99
C ALA A 111 -17.21 39.79 8.95
N ARG A 112 -17.70 38.89 9.76
CA ARG A 112 -18.77 39.17 10.74
C ARG A 112 -18.33 40.11 11.83
N LYS A 113 -17.13 39.94 12.37
CA LYS A 113 -16.63 40.74 13.50
C LYS A 113 -16.10 42.09 13.09
N LEU A 114 -15.55 42.22 11.88
CA LEU A 114 -14.87 43.43 11.44
C LEU A 114 -15.68 44.31 10.47
N ALA A 115 -16.33 43.70 9.48
CA ALA A 115 -17.01 44.47 8.45
C ALA A 115 -18.48 44.75 8.78
N TRP A 116 -19.20 43.77 9.31
CA TRP A 116 -20.67 43.88 9.49
C TRP A 116 -21.20 43.56 10.90
N PRO A 117 -20.49 43.91 12.01
CA PRO A 117 -20.95 43.60 13.35
C PRO A 117 -22.27 44.27 13.74
N HIS A 118 -22.65 45.37 13.06
CA HIS A 118 -23.85 46.14 13.28
C HIS A 118 -25.10 45.56 12.62
N LEU A 119 -24.96 44.57 11.72
CA LEU A 119 -26.09 43.95 11.05
C LEU A 119 -26.77 42.87 11.94
N PRO A 120 -28.07 42.65 11.75
CA PRO A 120 -28.74 41.49 12.33
C PRO A 120 -27.99 40.19 11.99
N GLU A 121 -28.03 39.20 12.89
CA GLU A 121 -27.22 37.97 12.79
C GLU A 121 -27.35 37.26 11.44
N ASN A 122 -28.59 37.13 10.95
CA ASN A 122 -28.86 36.44 9.67
C ASN A 122 -28.27 37.20 8.46
N GLU A 123 -28.36 38.54 8.44
CA GLU A 123 -27.83 39.37 7.38
C GLU A 123 -26.30 39.41 7.43
N ASN A 124 -25.73 39.53 8.62
CA ASN A 124 -24.31 39.48 8.88
C ASN A 124 -23.70 38.16 8.33
N LEU A 125 -24.31 37.02 8.72
CA LEU A 125 -23.89 35.71 8.25
C LEU A 125 -24.02 35.55 6.72
N LEU A 126 -25.13 36.05 6.14
CA LEU A 126 -25.36 36.01 4.70
C LEU A 126 -24.29 36.77 3.93
N LYS A 127 -23.97 37.99 4.36
CA LYS A 127 -22.91 38.83 3.73
C LYS A 127 -21.52 38.17 3.87
N ALA A 128 -21.19 37.66 5.01
CA ALA A 128 -19.92 36.93 5.23
C ALA A 128 -19.81 35.68 4.32
N ASP A 129 -20.92 34.93 4.14
CA ASP A 129 -20.94 33.79 3.24
C ASP A 129 -20.89 34.18 1.75
N LEU A 130 -21.47 35.31 1.38
CA LEU A 130 -21.34 35.88 0.03
C LEU A 130 -19.88 36.21 -0.28
N LEU A 131 -19.16 36.86 0.64
CA LEU A 131 -17.73 37.13 0.51
C LEU A 131 -16.94 35.83 0.32
N ARG A 132 -17.14 34.86 1.19
CA ARG A 132 -16.51 33.54 1.09
C ARG A 132 -16.77 32.88 -0.27
N LYS A 133 -18.04 32.90 -0.74
CA LYS A 133 -18.43 32.33 -2.05
C LYS A 133 -17.81 33.06 -3.22
N ALA A 134 -17.76 34.39 -3.19
CA ALA A 134 -17.16 35.22 -4.24
C ALA A 134 -15.67 34.91 -4.40
N VAL A 135 -14.92 34.89 -3.29
CA VAL A 135 -13.48 34.65 -3.29
C VAL A 135 -13.19 33.19 -3.69
N GLY A 136 -13.93 32.22 -3.12
CA GLY A 136 -13.76 30.79 -3.42
C GLY A 136 -14.02 30.43 -4.89
N LYS A 137 -14.94 31.13 -5.57
CA LYS A 137 -15.27 30.93 -6.99
C LYS A 137 -14.45 31.80 -7.96
N LYS A 138 -13.60 32.69 -7.46
CA LYS A 138 -12.86 33.69 -8.25
C LYS A 138 -13.78 34.58 -9.12
N ASP A 139 -14.96 34.89 -8.64
CA ASP A 139 -15.89 35.75 -9.32
C ASP A 139 -15.44 37.22 -9.18
N GLN A 140 -14.62 37.68 -10.11
CA GLN A 140 -13.98 38.99 -10.05
C GLN A 140 -14.99 40.15 -9.89
N ALA A 141 -16.14 40.05 -10.56
CA ALA A 141 -17.16 41.09 -10.45
C ALA A 141 -17.76 41.14 -9.04
N LYS A 142 -18.05 39.96 -8.45
CA LYS A 142 -18.56 39.89 -7.08
C LYS A 142 -17.48 40.25 -6.06
N ILE A 143 -16.23 39.84 -6.28
CA ILE A 143 -15.09 40.18 -5.38
C ILE A 143 -14.94 41.70 -5.31
N LEU A 144 -15.05 42.42 -6.43
CA LEU A 144 -14.93 43.86 -6.45
C LEU A 144 -16.04 44.54 -5.63
N VAL A 145 -17.29 44.08 -5.79
CA VAL A 145 -18.44 44.69 -5.08
C VAL A 145 -18.38 44.37 -3.59
N ILE A 146 -18.40 43.07 -3.22
CA ILE A 146 -18.45 42.65 -1.82
C ILE A 146 -17.14 42.97 -1.07
N GLY A 147 -16.00 43.01 -1.78
CA GLY A 147 -14.72 43.39 -1.21
C GLY A 147 -14.66 44.88 -0.84
N LYS A 148 -15.23 45.74 -1.69
CA LYS A 148 -15.38 47.16 -1.35
C LYS A 148 -16.24 47.37 -0.11
N GLU A 149 -17.41 46.70 -0.08
CA GLU A 149 -18.28 46.72 1.12
C GLU A 149 -17.59 46.15 2.37
N PHE A 150 -16.75 45.12 2.23
CA PHE A 150 -15.96 44.57 3.33
C PHE A 150 -14.97 45.61 3.88
N VAL A 151 -14.17 46.22 3.02
CA VAL A 151 -13.19 47.24 3.43
C VAL A 151 -13.88 48.46 4.07
N GLU A 152 -14.94 49.00 3.43
CA GLU A 152 -15.75 50.11 3.97
C GLU A 152 -16.33 49.77 5.35
N GLY A 153 -16.83 48.52 5.52
CA GLY A 153 -17.33 48.05 6.80
C GLY A 153 -16.24 47.95 7.87
N CYS A 154 -15.06 47.49 7.52
CA CYS A 154 -13.90 47.47 8.43
C CYS A 154 -13.51 48.87 8.90
N LEU A 155 -13.44 49.85 7.97
CA LEU A 155 -13.15 51.26 8.29
C LEU A 155 -14.20 51.86 9.24
N HIS A 156 -15.48 51.59 8.98
CA HIS A 156 -16.58 52.05 9.82
C HIS A 156 -16.47 51.55 11.26
N ASN A 157 -15.89 50.35 11.45
CA ASN A 157 -15.70 49.73 12.74
C ASN A 157 -14.28 49.95 13.33
N GLY A 158 -13.57 50.98 12.86
CA GLY A 158 -12.32 51.44 13.46
C GLY A 158 -11.05 50.69 13.03
N VAL A 159 -11.13 49.81 12.02
CA VAL A 159 -9.94 49.21 11.39
C VAL A 159 -9.29 50.27 10.48
N THR A 160 -7.98 50.41 10.53
CA THR A 160 -7.28 51.37 9.63
C THR A 160 -7.33 50.93 8.17
N GLN A 161 -7.23 51.88 7.23
CA GLN A 161 -7.24 51.58 5.80
C GLN A 161 -6.14 50.57 5.44
N GLU A 162 -4.93 50.76 5.95
CA GLU A 162 -3.78 49.89 5.68
C GLU A 162 -4.06 48.42 6.13
N VAL A 163 -4.59 48.25 7.33
CA VAL A 163 -4.92 46.92 7.88
C VAL A 163 -6.07 46.29 7.09
N ALA A 164 -7.10 47.03 6.74
CA ALA A 164 -8.25 46.52 5.99
C ALA A 164 -7.83 46.07 4.59
N ASP A 165 -7.00 46.85 3.89
CA ASP A 165 -6.49 46.53 2.55
C ASP A 165 -5.56 45.29 2.60
N LYS A 166 -4.62 45.24 3.56
CA LYS A 166 -3.73 44.10 3.78
C LYS A 166 -4.54 42.81 4.05
N LEU A 167 -5.54 42.91 4.92
CA LEU A 167 -6.40 41.75 5.24
C LEU A 167 -7.19 41.28 4.03
N PHE A 168 -7.75 42.25 3.26
CA PHE A 168 -8.52 41.89 2.05
C PHE A 168 -7.65 41.24 0.98
N GLU A 169 -6.41 41.69 0.79
CA GLU A 169 -5.46 41.04 -0.13
C GLU A 169 -5.14 39.60 0.31
N VAL A 170 -4.93 39.35 1.62
CA VAL A 170 -4.76 37.98 2.15
C VAL A 170 -6.00 37.15 1.85
N ILE A 171 -7.21 37.67 2.13
CA ILE A 171 -8.47 36.97 1.86
C ILE A 171 -8.61 36.64 0.37
N LYS A 172 -8.31 37.55 -0.51
CA LYS A 172 -8.40 37.41 -1.98
C LYS A 172 -7.44 36.31 -2.48
N ASN A 173 -6.21 36.29 -1.96
CA ASN A 173 -5.17 35.34 -2.36
C ASN A 173 -5.43 33.92 -1.79
N CYS A 174 -5.92 33.83 -0.57
CA CYS A 174 -6.15 32.58 0.14
C CYS A 174 -7.52 31.94 -0.13
N GLY A 175 -8.53 32.74 -0.46
CA GLY A 175 -9.94 32.35 -0.39
C GLY A 175 -10.34 31.12 -1.18
N ARG A 176 -9.67 30.84 -2.29
CA ARG A 176 -9.91 29.62 -3.10
C ARG A 176 -9.38 28.34 -2.45
N TYR A 177 -8.46 28.45 -1.53
CA TYR A 177 -7.80 27.32 -0.88
C TYR A 177 -8.37 27.02 0.50
N LEU A 178 -9.23 27.89 1.02
CA LEU A 178 -9.86 27.70 2.32
C LEU A 178 -10.65 26.41 2.38
N PHE A 179 -10.52 25.72 3.49
CA PHE A 179 -11.19 24.44 3.71
C PHE A 179 -12.31 24.56 4.74
N ASN A 180 -13.30 23.66 4.66
CA ASN A 180 -14.35 23.62 5.67
C ASN A 180 -13.80 23.00 6.96
N LEU A 181 -13.88 23.70 8.06
CA LEU A 181 -13.35 23.28 9.36
C LEU A 181 -14.07 22.03 9.87
N SER A 182 -15.41 22.03 9.85
CA SER A 182 -16.19 20.90 10.39
C SER A 182 -15.86 19.59 9.66
N HIS A 183 -15.69 19.66 8.34
CA HIS A 183 -15.32 18.50 7.54
C HIS A 183 -13.91 18.02 7.88
N SER A 184 -12.94 18.93 7.92
CA SER A 184 -11.54 18.59 8.22
C SER A 184 -11.38 18.03 9.63
N PHE A 185 -12.08 18.59 10.61
CA PHE A 185 -12.03 18.14 12.01
C PHE A 185 -12.62 16.73 12.17
N GLN A 186 -13.75 16.44 11.51
CA GLN A 186 -14.33 15.09 11.52
C GLN A 186 -13.38 14.07 10.89
N TYR A 187 -12.76 14.40 9.77
CA TYR A 187 -11.79 13.54 9.11
C TYR A 187 -10.53 13.32 9.96
N ALA A 188 -10.05 14.36 10.65
CA ALA A 188 -8.95 14.25 11.59
C ALA A 188 -9.28 13.31 12.75
N THR A 189 -10.51 13.38 13.27
CA THR A 189 -10.98 12.50 14.34
C THR A 189 -11.00 11.04 13.88
N VAL A 190 -11.51 10.76 12.68
CA VAL A 190 -11.50 9.40 12.11
C VAL A 190 -10.07 8.93 11.84
N ALA A 191 -9.20 9.81 11.33
CA ALA A 191 -7.78 9.49 11.14
C ALA A 191 -7.10 9.11 12.46
N TYR A 192 -7.35 9.89 13.52
CA TYR A 192 -6.81 9.59 14.84
C TYR A 192 -7.29 8.25 15.41
N PHE A 193 -8.59 7.95 15.32
CA PHE A 193 -9.12 6.66 15.76
C PHE A 193 -8.54 5.50 14.95
N THR A 194 -8.36 5.67 13.66
CA THR A 194 -7.73 4.66 12.81
C THR A 194 -6.27 4.43 13.22
N ALA A 195 -5.53 5.51 13.51
CA ALA A 195 -4.15 5.44 14.00
C ALA A 195 -4.06 4.78 15.38
N TYR A 196 -4.98 5.12 16.30
CA TYR A 196 -5.07 4.50 17.61
C TYR A 196 -5.26 2.97 17.51
N LEU A 197 -6.22 2.53 16.69
CA LEU A 197 -6.44 1.10 16.43
C LEU A 197 -5.20 0.43 15.84
N LYS A 198 -4.49 1.10 14.93
CA LYS A 198 -3.25 0.58 14.36
C LYS A 198 -2.16 0.37 15.41
N VAL A 199 -2.02 1.28 16.37
CA VAL A 199 -0.98 1.24 17.42
C VAL A 199 -1.31 0.25 18.54
N HIS A 200 -2.55 0.26 19.01
CA HIS A 200 -2.96 -0.49 20.20
C HIS A 200 -3.61 -1.85 19.90
N HIS A 201 -4.09 -2.04 18.67
CA HIS A 201 -4.72 -3.28 18.20
C HIS A 201 -4.12 -3.70 16.87
N THR A 202 -2.80 -3.74 16.81
CA THR A 202 -2.02 -3.89 15.57
C THR A 202 -2.40 -5.13 14.78
N LEU A 203 -2.47 -6.30 15.41
CA LEU A 203 -2.85 -7.56 14.75
C LEU A 203 -4.26 -7.50 14.17
N GLN A 204 -5.23 -7.00 14.95
CA GLN A 204 -6.62 -6.87 14.52
C GLN A 204 -6.74 -5.87 13.37
N PHE A 205 -6.03 -4.74 13.47
CA PHE A 205 -5.98 -3.73 12.43
C PHE A 205 -5.50 -4.33 11.10
N TYR A 206 -4.36 -5.01 11.09
CA TYR A 206 -3.83 -5.60 9.85
C TYR A 206 -4.65 -6.80 9.39
N SER A 207 -5.21 -7.62 10.28
CA SER A 207 -6.10 -8.72 9.92
C SER A 207 -7.31 -8.21 9.11
N VAL A 208 -7.95 -7.15 9.58
CA VAL A 208 -9.10 -6.56 8.88
C VAL A 208 -8.65 -5.84 7.61
N TYR A 209 -7.64 -4.97 7.70
CA TYR A 209 -7.25 -4.11 6.58
C TYR A 209 -6.72 -4.92 5.41
N GLN A 210 -5.85 -5.91 5.63
CA GLN A 210 -5.37 -6.80 4.58
C GLN A 210 -6.47 -7.66 3.96
N SER A 211 -7.48 -8.06 4.75
CA SER A 211 -8.62 -8.83 4.24
C SER A 211 -9.47 -8.06 3.22
N TYR A 212 -9.49 -6.73 3.32
CA TYR A 212 -10.24 -5.83 2.42
C TYR A 212 -9.34 -5.04 1.46
N ALA A 213 -8.03 -5.24 1.51
CA ALA A 213 -7.10 -4.62 0.57
C ALA A 213 -7.41 -5.05 -0.87
N LYS A 214 -7.37 -4.11 -1.80
CA LYS A 214 -7.65 -4.40 -3.20
C LYS A 214 -6.51 -5.17 -3.82
N HIS A 215 -6.81 -6.35 -4.33
CA HIS A 215 -5.84 -7.21 -5.02
C HIS A 215 -5.37 -6.67 -6.36
N LYS A 216 -6.05 -5.66 -6.92
CA LYS A 216 -5.85 -5.31 -8.32
C LYS A 216 -5.99 -3.81 -8.58
N GLN A 217 -4.88 -3.15 -8.83
CA GLN A 217 -4.87 -1.89 -9.55
C GLN A 217 -4.51 -2.16 -11.01
N SER A 218 -5.47 -1.99 -11.92
CA SER A 218 -5.17 -2.11 -13.34
C SER A 218 -4.28 -0.94 -13.78
N ILE A 219 -3.13 -1.26 -14.34
CA ILE A 219 -2.26 -0.25 -14.97
C ILE A 219 -2.79 -0.05 -16.40
N LYS A 220 -3.30 1.15 -16.67
CA LYS A 220 -3.75 1.52 -18.03
C LYS A 220 -2.71 2.41 -18.70
N ARG A 221 -2.34 2.06 -19.93
CA ARG A 221 -1.57 2.92 -20.82
C ARG A 221 -2.38 3.14 -22.10
N ASN A 222 -2.62 4.42 -22.46
CA ASN A 222 -3.45 4.80 -23.61
C ASN A 222 -4.85 4.15 -23.61
N GLY A 223 -5.49 4.06 -22.43
CA GLY A 223 -6.82 3.47 -22.27
C GLY A 223 -6.88 1.93 -22.29
N LYS A 224 -5.79 1.24 -22.59
CA LYS A 224 -5.69 -0.23 -22.55
C LYS A 224 -5.05 -0.70 -21.26
N GLU A 225 -5.61 -1.73 -20.65
CA GLU A 225 -5.05 -2.39 -19.47
C GLU A 225 -3.80 -3.17 -19.87
N ILE A 226 -2.64 -2.78 -19.32
CA ILE A 226 -1.33 -3.37 -19.62
C ILE A 226 -0.78 -4.23 -18.50
N GLY A 227 -1.45 -4.27 -17.34
CA GLY A 227 -1.08 -5.09 -16.21
C GLY A 227 -1.90 -4.76 -14.96
N SER A 228 -1.70 -5.54 -13.92
CA SER A 228 -2.30 -5.31 -12.60
C SER A 228 -1.22 -5.36 -11.52
N LYS A 229 -1.29 -4.46 -10.55
CA LYS A 229 -0.30 -4.33 -9.46
C LYS A 229 -0.97 -4.63 -8.12
N PHE A 230 -0.40 -5.55 -7.34
CA PHE A 230 -0.78 -5.84 -5.94
C PHE A 230 -0.12 -4.84 -4.96
N ILE A 231 -0.11 -3.57 -5.30
CA ILE A 231 0.66 -2.56 -4.55
C ILE A 231 0.20 -2.49 -3.10
N GLU A 232 -1.11 -2.51 -2.87
CA GLU A 232 -1.65 -2.32 -1.52
C GLU A 232 -1.29 -3.46 -0.56
N ILE A 233 -1.34 -4.73 -1.02
CA ILE A 233 -1.01 -5.87 -0.16
C ILE A 233 0.47 -5.86 0.19
N LYS A 234 1.36 -5.66 -0.79
CA LYS A 234 2.80 -5.60 -0.55
C LYS A 234 3.17 -4.47 0.43
N GLU A 235 2.65 -3.27 0.20
CA GLU A 235 2.93 -2.12 1.05
C GLU A 235 2.38 -2.30 2.47
N LEU A 236 1.18 -2.89 2.61
CA LEU A 236 0.60 -3.22 3.92
C LEU A 236 1.35 -4.33 4.65
N ALA A 237 1.81 -5.36 3.92
CA ALA A 237 2.59 -6.44 4.48
C ALA A 237 3.95 -5.95 4.99
N ASN A 238 4.62 -5.08 4.22
CA ASN A 238 5.87 -4.46 4.64
C ASN A 238 5.67 -3.53 5.84
N ASP A 239 4.59 -2.76 5.84
CA ASP A 239 4.23 -1.90 6.98
C ASP A 239 3.90 -2.73 8.23
N ALA A 240 3.17 -3.85 8.08
CA ALA A 240 2.90 -4.81 9.15
C ALA A 240 4.20 -5.41 9.74
N LYS A 241 5.15 -5.78 8.86
CA LYS A 241 6.47 -6.28 9.28
C LYS A 241 7.23 -5.25 10.12
N LYS A 242 7.20 -3.96 9.74
CA LYS A 242 7.78 -2.86 10.53
C LYS A 242 7.10 -2.67 11.89
N MET A 243 5.84 -3.06 12.00
CA MET A 243 5.08 -3.06 13.26
C MET A 243 5.24 -4.36 14.06
N GLY A 244 6.17 -5.23 13.67
CA GLY A 244 6.48 -6.49 14.36
C GLY A 244 5.53 -7.64 14.03
N ILE A 245 4.73 -7.55 12.96
CA ILE A 245 3.82 -8.61 12.52
C ILE A 245 4.51 -9.52 11.51
N THR A 246 4.45 -10.82 11.73
CA THR A 246 4.92 -11.85 10.81
C THR A 246 3.76 -12.36 9.97
N LEU A 247 3.88 -12.28 8.64
CA LEU A 247 2.92 -12.85 7.72
C LEU A 247 3.24 -14.33 7.48
N VAL A 248 2.28 -15.21 7.78
CA VAL A 248 2.41 -16.65 7.57
C VAL A 248 1.72 -17.03 6.26
N GLY A 249 2.41 -17.79 5.42
CA GLY A 249 1.90 -18.21 4.11
C GLY A 249 0.59 -19.00 4.21
N PRO A 250 -0.21 -19.01 3.13
CA PRO A 250 -1.49 -19.69 3.12
C PRO A 250 -1.34 -21.19 3.35
N ASN A 251 -2.32 -21.78 4.06
CA ASN A 251 -2.42 -23.23 4.22
C ASN A 251 -3.89 -23.64 4.11
N ILE A 252 -4.17 -24.60 3.25
CA ILE A 252 -5.53 -25.08 2.98
C ILE A 252 -6.21 -25.62 4.25
N ASN A 253 -5.44 -26.20 5.17
CA ASN A 253 -5.93 -26.77 6.41
C ASN A 253 -6.30 -25.73 7.47
N TYR A 254 -5.90 -24.47 7.32
CA TYR A 254 -6.35 -23.39 8.21
C TYR A 254 -7.78 -22.95 7.90
N LYS A 255 -8.29 -23.23 6.70
CA LYS A 255 -9.67 -22.95 6.23
C LYS A 255 -10.11 -21.50 6.43
N ASN A 256 -9.15 -20.57 6.52
CA ASN A 256 -9.45 -19.16 6.74
C ASN A 256 -9.71 -18.44 5.42
N GLN A 257 -10.94 -17.94 5.29
CA GLN A 257 -11.35 -17.17 4.14
C GLN A 257 -10.52 -15.87 4.02
N HIS A 258 -10.44 -15.13 5.12
CA HIS A 258 -9.75 -13.85 5.25
C HIS A 258 -8.46 -14.00 6.06
N PHE A 259 -7.66 -12.94 6.13
CA PHE A 259 -6.51 -12.90 7.03
C PHE A 259 -6.96 -13.15 8.47
N LYS A 260 -6.27 -14.05 9.16
CA LYS A 260 -6.66 -14.50 10.49
C LYS A 260 -5.48 -14.45 11.44
N ILE A 261 -5.71 -13.98 12.65
CA ILE A 261 -4.73 -13.99 13.72
C ILE A 261 -4.49 -15.44 14.13
N ALA A 262 -3.22 -15.88 14.09
CA ALA A 262 -2.84 -17.24 14.45
C ALA A 262 -2.93 -17.47 15.96
N ASP A 263 -2.37 -16.53 16.73
CA ASP A 263 -2.42 -16.48 18.19
C ASP A 263 -2.59 -15.03 18.65
N PHE A 264 -3.55 -14.77 19.54
CA PHE A 264 -3.83 -13.43 20.06
C PHE A 264 -2.70 -12.84 20.91
N ASN A 265 -1.82 -13.68 21.45
CA ASN A 265 -0.62 -13.26 22.18
C ASN A 265 0.63 -13.22 21.31
N GLY A 266 0.51 -13.65 20.05
CA GLY A 266 1.59 -13.70 19.08
C GLY A 266 1.64 -12.49 18.15
N THR A 267 2.51 -12.60 17.17
CA THR A 267 2.70 -11.60 16.12
C THR A 267 2.35 -12.12 14.73
N GLU A 268 1.76 -13.33 14.65
CA GLU A 268 1.53 -14.01 13.39
C GLU A 268 0.14 -13.76 12.81
N LEU A 269 0.13 -13.43 11.52
CA LEU A 269 -1.07 -13.21 10.72
C LEU A 269 -1.11 -14.21 9.56
N LEU A 270 -2.08 -15.13 9.57
CA LEU A 270 -2.29 -16.13 8.54
C LEU A 270 -2.87 -15.50 7.27
N TYR A 271 -2.27 -15.80 6.13
CA TYR A 271 -2.75 -15.29 4.84
C TYR A 271 -4.12 -15.88 4.47
N GLY A 272 -5.07 -15.03 4.05
CA GLY A 272 -6.43 -15.44 3.69
C GLY A 272 -6.50 -16.19 2.35
N LEU A 273 -7.14 -17.35 2.31
CA LEU A 273 -7.21 -18.20 1.11
C LEU A 273 -7.97 -17.53 -0.05
N THR A 274 -9.00 -16.74 0.23
CA THR A 274 -9.73 -16.00 -0.82
C THR A 274 -9.00 -14.74 -1.28
N SER A 275 -7.94 -14.35 -0.58
CA SER A 275 -7.06 -13.26 -0.94
C SER A 275 -5.98 -13.66 -1.96
N ILE A 276 -5.85 -14.94 -2.26
CA ILE A 276 -5.00 -15.46 -3.33
C ILE A 276 -5.66 -15.17 -4.69
N LYS A 277 -4.90 -14.70 -5.66
CA LYS A 277 -5.38 -14.47 -7.02
C LYS A 277 -6.00 -15.75 -7.59
N TRP A 278 -7.19 -15.62 -8.18
CA TRP A 278 -8.01 -16.72 -8.73
C TRP A 278 -8.70 -17.62 -7.69
N CYS A 279 -8.56 -17.38 -6.38
CA CYS A 279 -9.10 -18.21 -5.32
C CYS A 279 -10.33 -17.63 -4.61
N THR A 280 -10.87 -16.48 -5.07
CA THR A 280 -12.06 -15.84 -4.50
C THR A 280 -13.30 -16.76 -4.46
N SER A 281 -13.40 -17.72 -5.40
CA SER A 281 -14.51 -18.68 -5.48
C SER A 281 -14.48 -19.76 -4.37
N LEU A 282 -13.41 -19.83 -3.59
CA LEU A 282 -13.31 -20.78 -2.47
C LEU A 282 -14.31 -20.44 -1.36
N GLY A 283 -14.43 -19.17 -0.99
CA GLY A 283 -15.39 -18.59 -0.06
C GLY A 283 -16.09 -19.59 0.87
N THR A 284 -17.38 -19.79 0.65
CA THR A 284 -18.24 -20.68 1.45
C THR A 284 -17.89 -22.17 1.37
N LYS A 285 -17.04 -22.59 0.43
CA LYS A 285 -16.64 -24.00 0.31
C LYS A 285 -15.61 -24.42 1.35
N LEU A 286 -14.84 -23.47 1.89
CA LEU A 286 -13.73 -23.76 2.82
C LEU A 286 -14.15 -24.51 4.07
N ASP A 287 -15.36 -24.26 4.60
CA ASP A 287 -15.87 -24.93 5.80
C ASP A 287 -16.04 -26.45 5.58
N ASN A 288 -16.28 -26.86 4.33
CA ASN A 288 -16.47 -28.26 3.95
C ASN A 288 -15.16 -28.96 3.52
N PHE A 289 -14.02 -28.26 3.53
CA PHE A 289 -12.76 -28.87 3.11
C PHE A 289 -12.30 -29.88 4.16
N PRO A 290 -11.88 -31.10 3.71
CA PRO A 290 -11.19 -32.03 4.58
C PRO A 290 -9.80 -31.48 4.95
N ASN A 291 -9.15 -32.11 5.91
CA ASN A 291 -7.72 -31.89 6.09
C ASN A 291 -6.96 -32.64 5.00
N ILE A 292 -5.98 -31.96 4.40
CA ILE A 292 -5.17 -32.47 3.29
C ILE A 292 -3.74 -32.65 3.79
N THR A 293 -3.32 -33.92 3.93
CA THR A 293 -2.02 -34.30 4.53
C THR A 293 -1.23 -35.27 3.66
N ASN A 294 -1.80 -35.72 2.55
CA ASN A 294 -1.13 -36.62 1.61
C ASN A 294 -1.57 -36.34 0.15
N TRP A 295 -0.87 -36.94 -0.80
CA TRP A 295 -1.11 -36.70 -2.23
C TRP A 295 -2.44 -37.29 -2.73
N GLN A 296 -2.96 -38.36 -2.11
CA GLN A 296 -4.25 -38.96 -2.45
C GLN A 296 -5.39 -37.95 -2.18
N GLN A 297 -5.40 -37.40 -0.96
CA GLN A 297 -6.37 -36.36 -0.57
C GLN A 297 -6.24 -35.12 -1.43
N PHE A 298 -5.00 -34.73 -1.80
CA PHE A 298 -4.74 -33.61 -2.73
C PHE A 298 -5.39 -33.86 -4.09
N LEU A 299 -5.22 -35.03 -4.69
CA LEU A 299 -5.86 -35.38 -5.96
C LEU A 299 -7.38 -35.42 -5.84
N LEU A 300 -7.93 -36.02 -4.77
CA LEU A 300 -9.37 -36.05 -4.54
C LEU A 300 -9.96 -34.66 -4.40
N LEU A 301 -9.27 -33.70 -3.76
CA LEU A 301 -9.73 -32.33 -3.62
C LEU A 301 -9.64 -31.55 -4.93
N THR A 302 -8.55 -31.71 -5.68
CA THR A 302 -8.22 -30.83 -6.81
C THR A 302 -8.66 -31.38 -8.17
N GLN A 303 -8.83 -32.69 -8.31
CA GLN A 303 -9.10 -33.35 -9.58
C GLN A 303 -10.44 -34.09 -9.65
N SER A 304 -11.10 -34.35 -8.50
CA SER A 304 -12.34 -35.11 -8.46
C SER A 304 -13.49 -34.33 -7.83
N LYS A 305 -14.70 -34.89 -7.85
CA LYS A 305 -15.89 -34.38 -7.15
C LYS A 305 -16.16 -35.11 -5.82
N HIS A 306 -15.19 -35.86 -5.31
CA HIS A 306 -15.37 -36.74 -4.16
C HIS A 306 -15.97 -36.01 -2.93
N TYR A 307 -15.57 -34.77 -2.68
CA TYR A 307 -16.05 -33.99 -1.54
C TYR A 307 -17.32 -33.18 -1.82
N GLY A 308 -18.04 -33.46 -2.94
CA GLY A 308 -19.28 -32.76 -3.28
C GLY A 308 -19.11 -31.38 -3.92
N PHE A 309 -17.87 -30.93 -4.12
CA PHE A 309 -17.54 -29.70 -4.81
C PHE A 309 -16.27 -29.86 -5.65
N THR A 310 -16.02 -28.90 -6.53
CA THR A 310 -14.79 -28.85 -7.35
C THR A 310 -14.05 -27.53 -7.15
N ILE A 311 -12.73 -27.62 -7.14
CA ILE A 311 -11.84 -26.47 -7.28
C ILE A 311 -11.48 -26.37 -8.76
N ASN A 312 -11.64 -25.21 -9.38
CA ASN A 312 -11.24 -25.06 -10.78
C ASN A 312 -9.70 -25.16 -10.92
N LYS A 313 -9.24 -25.52 -12.13
CA LYS A 313 -7.82 -25.75 -12.41
C LYS A 313 -6.93 -24.58 -11.98
N THR A 314 -7.30 -23.36 -12.38
CA THR A 314 -6.51 -22.17 -12.11
C THR A 314 -6.38 -21.88 -10.61
N CYS A 315 -7.47 -22.07 -9.85
CA CYS A 315 -7.45 -21.93 -8.39
C CYS A 315 -6.57 -23.01 -7.75
N ALA A 316 -6.71 -24.28 -8.15
CA ALA A 316 -5.87 -25.37 -7.63
C ALA A 316 -4.38 -25.12 -7.87
N GLU A 317 -4.02 -24.71 -9.09
CA GLU A 317 -2.64 -24.35 -9.42
C GLU A 317 -2.14 -23.14 -8.63
N SER A 318 -2.97 -22.11 -8.43
CA SER A 318 -2.61 -20.95 -7.60
C SER A 318 -2.33 -21.36 -6.15
N LEU A 319 -3.18 -22.22 -5.58
CA LEU A 319 -2.98 -22.76 -4.22
C LEU A 319 -1.67 -23.56 -4.09
N VAL A 320 -1.35 -24.38 -5.11
CA VAL A 320 -0.09 -25.14 -5.12
C VAL A 320 1.10 -24.18 -5.17
N ARG A 321 1.09 -23.24 -6.11
CA ARG A 321 2.20 -22.31 -6.32
C ARG A 321 2.51 -21.44 -5.11
N VAL A 322 1.52 -21.10 -4.29
CA VAL A 322 1.73 -20.34 -3.05
C VAL A 322 2.00 -21.21 -1.83
N GLY A 323 2.14 -22.52 -2.01
CA GLY A 323 2.47 -23.45 -0.91
C GLY A 323 1.31 -23.78 0.03
N ALA A 324 0.05 -23.56 -0.40
CA ALA A 324 -1.12 -23.85 0.45
C ALA A 324 -1.29 -25.34 0.81
N PHE A 325 -0.61 -26.23 0.11
CA PHE A 325 -0.60 -27.68 0.35
C PHE A 325 0.68 -28.20 1.02
N LYS A 326 1.40 -27.36 1.77
CA LYS A 326 2.67 -27.74 2.42
C LYS A 326 2.57 -28.98 3.30
N ASP A 327 1.40 -29.23 3.91
CA ASP A 327 1.18 -30.37 4.81
C ASP A 327 1.10 -31.72 4.07
N VAL A 328 1.03 -31.72 2.74
CA VAL A 328 1.13 -32.93 1.91
C VAL A 328 2.55 -33.51 1.93
N GLY A 329 3.56 -32.71 2.26
CA GLY A 329 4.95 -33.14 2.35
C GLY A 329 5.65 -33.29 0.98
N LEU A 330 5.04 -32.77 -0.10
CA LEU A 330 5.62 -32.70 -1.45
C LEU A 330 5.91 -31.25 -1.82
N ASN A 331 6.95 -31.06 -2.63
CA ASN A 331 7.27 -29.73 -3.15
C ASN A 331 6.22 -29.23 -4.16
N ARG A 332 6.21 -27.91 -4.44
CA ARG A 332 5.18 -27.27 -5.28
C ARG A 332 5.24 -27.75 -6.72
N SER A 333 6.44 -27.88 -7.27
CA SER A 333 6.67 -28.33 -8.64
C SER A 333 6.17 -29.77 -8.84
N LEU A 334 6.44 -30.65 -7.86
CA LEU A 334 5.95 -32.02 -7.90
C LEU A 334 4.42 -32.11 -7.82
N LEU A 335 3.77 -31.28 -7.00
CA LEU A 335 2.30 -31.22 -6.94
C LEU A 335 1.68 -30.72 -8.27
N ILE A 336 2.33 -29.79 -8.97
CA ILE A 336 1.92 -29.37 -10.32
C ILE A 336 2.07 -30.53 -11.29
N ASN A 337 3.21 -31.21 -11.27
CA ASN A 337 3.48 -32.37 -12.14
C ASN A 337 2.51 -33.51 -11.86
N LEU A 338 2.21 -33.79 -10.60
CA LEU A 338 1.18 -34.74 -10.18
C LEU A 338 -0.20 -34.43 -10.76
N SER A 339 -0.60 -33.16 -10.69
CA SER A 339 -1.87 -32.71 -11.29
C SER A 339 -1.88 -32.88 -12.81
N ASN A 340 -0.76 -32.59 -13.48
CA ASN A 340 -0.62 -32.77 -14.93
C ASN A 340 -0.60 -34.26 -15.31
N PHE A 341 0.10 -35.08 -14.53
CA PHE A 341 0.12 -36.53 -14.72
C PHE A 341 -1.31 -37.12 -14.66
N TYR A 342 -2.09 -36.77 -13.63
CA TYR A 342 -3.47 -37.23 -13.49
C TYR A 342 -4.37 -36.76 -14.66
N ARG A 343 -4.26 -35.49 -15.06
CA ARG A 343 -5.10 -34.88 -16.13
C ARG A 343 -4.82 -35.40 -17.53
N PHE A 344 -3.73 -36.09 -17.74
CA PHE A 344 -3.44 -36.71 -19.04
C PHE A 344 -4.43 -37.82 -19.38
N PHE A 345 -4.90 -38.55 -18.38
CA PHE A 345 -5.82 -39.66 -18.54
C PHE A 345 -7.27 -39.17 -18.66
N THR A 346 -8.08 -39.92 -19.39
CA THR A 346 -9.54 -39.69 -19.46
C THR A 346 -10.24 -40.26 -18.23
N ASP A 347 -11.48 -39.78 -17.96
CA ASP A 347 -12.29 -40.28 -16.85
C ASP A 347 -12.52 -41.78 -16.94
N THR A 348 -12.68 -42.34 -18.16
CA THR A 348 -12.82 -43.78 -18.41
C THR A 348 -11.55 -44.55 -18.02
N GLU A 349 -10.39 -44.02 -18.43
CA GLU A 349 -9.10 -44.64 -18.09
C GLU A 349 -8.83 -44.62 -16.60
N LEU A 350 -9.25 -43.60 -15.89
CA LEU A 350 -9.07 -43.43 -14.46
C LEU A 350 -10.18 -44.08 -13.59
N GLN A 351 -11.16 -44.73 -14.18
CA GLN A 351 -12.32 -45.23 -13.45
C GLN A 351 -11.93 -46.09 -12.21
N ASP A 352 -11.13 -47.12 -12.42
CA ASP A 352 -10.71 -48.04 -11.35
C ASP A 352 -9.67 -47.38 -10.41
N PHE A 353 -8.81 -46.51 -10.97
CA PHE A 353 -7.89 -45.75 -10.16
C PHE A 353 -8.61 -44.80 -9.20
N ASN A 354 -9.69 -44.15 -9.64
CA ASN A 354 -10.47 -43.23 -8.82
C ASN A 354 -11.19 -43.99 -7.67
N VAL A 355 -11.69 -45.17 -7.92
CA VAL A 355 -12.25 -46.04 -6.85
C VAL A 355 -11.16 -46.43 -5.85
N TRP A 356 -10.01 -46.85 -6.36
CA TRP A 356 -8.85 -47.18 -5.52
C TRP A 356 -8.41 -45.96 -4.70
N LEU A 357 -8.34 -44.76 -5.30
CA LEU A 357 -7.92 -43.51 -4.65
C LEU A 357 -8.83 -43.16 -3.46
N VAL A 358 -10.13 -43.28 -3.62
CA VAL A 358 -11.12 -43.03 -2.55
C VAL A 358 -10.92 -44.02 -1.39
N ASN A 359 -10.73 -45.31 -1.70
CA ASN A 359 -10.57 -46.37 -0.70
C ASN A 359 -9.24 -46.27 0.06
N ASN A 360 -8.22 -45.62 -0.53
CA ASN A 360 -6.89 -45.48 0.05
C ASN A 360 -6.54 -44.04 0.42
N LYS A 361 -7.51 -43.14 0.52
CA LYS A 361 -7.28 -41.71 0.74
C LYS A 361 -6.49 -41.36 2.00
N ASP A 362 -6.58 -42.23 3.04
CA ASP A 362 -5.92 -42.01 4.32
C ASP A 362 -4.68 -42.93 4.49
N ALA A 363 -4.34 -43.70 3.46
CA ALA A 363 -3.19 -44.59 3.49
C ALA A 363 -1.88 -43.81 3.27
N LYS A 364 -0.82 -44.22 3.97
CA LYS A 364 0.53 -43.65 3.76
C LYS A 364 1.22 -44.39 2.62
N ILE A 365 1.07 -43.89 1.42
CA ILE A 365 1.64 -44.48 0.19
C ILE A 365 2.68 -43.50 -0.37
N ASP A 366 3.88 -44.04 -0.65
CA ASP A 366 4.94 -43.22 -1.27
C ASP A 366 4.49 -42.78 -2.68
N ILE A 367 4.74 -41.53 -3.02
CA ILE A 367 4.43 -40.99 -4.34
C ILE A 367 5.17 -41.72 -5.46
N LYS A 368 6.28 -42.39 -5.15
CA LYS A 368 7.05 -43.22 -6.08
C LYS A 368 6.27 -44.43 -6.57
N ASP A 369 5.33 -44.94 -5.78
CA ASP A 369 4.50 -46.10 -6.12
C ASP A 369 3.36 -45.73 -7.09
N LEU A 370 3.05 -44.44 -7.22
CA LEU A 370 1.92 -43.92 -8.01
C LEU A 370 1.90 -44.49 -9.43
N ALA A 371 3.03 -44.45 -10.13
CA ALA A 371 3.11 -44.88 -11.54
C ALA A 371 2.73 -46.38 -11.67
N GLY A 372 3.23 -47.23 -10.78
CA GLY A 372 2.89 -48.67 -10.75
C GLY A 372 1.40 -48.89 -10.50
N ILE A 373 0.85 -48.17 -9.52
CA ILE A 373 -0.57 -48.29 -9.15
C ILE A 373 -1.47 -47.81 -10.30
N VAL A 374 -1.18 -46.63 -10.89
CA VAL A 374 -1.98 -46.11 -12.02
C VAL A 374 -1.90 -47.08 -13.19
N LYS A 375 -0.71 -47.58 -13.54
CA LYS A 375 -0.51 -48.52 -14.65
C LYS A 375 -1.36 -49.77 -14.48
N GLU A 376 -1.35 -50.37 -13.29
CA GLU A 376 -2.19 -51.54 -12.96
C GLU A 376 -3.69 -51.23 -13.12
N LYS A 377 -4.15 -50.08 -12.61
CA LYS A 377 -5.58 -49.76 -12.59
C LYS A 377 -6.13 -49.27 -13.95
N ILE A 378 -5.28 -48.78 -14.85
CA ILE A 378 -5.73 -48.30 -16.19
C ILE A 378 -5.56 -49.34 -17.29
N GLU A 379 -4.88 -50.48 -17.05
CA GLU A 379 -4.48 -51.45 -18.07
C GLU A 379 -5.66 -51.92 -18.94
N GLY A 380 -6.81 -52.22 -18.36
CA GLY A 380 -8.02 -52.64 -19.05
C GLY A 380 -8.80 -51.54 -19.80
N HIS A 381 -8.48 -50.28 -19.55
CA HIS A 381 -9.24 -49.10 -20.02
C HIS A 381 -8.52 -48.32 -21.11
N VAL A 382 -7.22 -48.60 -21.35
CA VAL A 382 -6.43 -47.87 -22.34
C VAL A 382 -6.65 -48.46 -23.74
N THR A 383 -7.13 -47.66 -24.67
CA THR A 383 -7.32 -48.10 -26.04
C THR A 383 -5.99 -48.27 -26.77
N SER A 384 -5.95 -49.20 -27.77
CA SER A 384 -4.73 -49.49 -28.55
C SER A 384 -4.11 -48.26 -29.19
N ARG A 385 -4.92 -47.28 -29.55
CA ARG A 385 -4.45 -45.99 -30.15
C ARG A 385 -3.70 -45.10 -29.15
N ARG A 386 -3.89 -45.30 -27.88
CA ARG A 386 -3.26 -44.46 -26.80
C ARG A 386 -2.10 -45.15 -26.09
N ILE A 387 -1.89 -46.44 -26.29
CA ILE A 387 -0.86 -47.22 -25.58
C ILE A 387 0.51 -46.54 -25.63
N GLU A 388 0.97 -46.17 -26.82
CA GLU A 388 2.31 -45.56 -26.93
C GLU A 388 2.38 -44.16 -26.23
N LYS A 389 1.36 -43.34 -26.34
CA LYS A 389 1.30 -42.05 -25.65
C LYS A 389 1.28 -42.22 -24.13
N VAL A 390 0.58 -43.24 -23.66
CA VAL A 390 0.53 -43.57 -22.22
C VAL A 390 1.90 -44.04 -21.73
N LYS A 391 2.61 -44.89 -22.48
CA LYS A 391 3.98 -45.28 -22.17
C LYS A 391 4.93 -44.08 -22.08
N GLU A 392 4.89 -43.21 -23.07
CA GLU A 392 5.68 -41.98 -23.08
C GLU A 392 5.36 -41.11 -21.87
N HIS A 393 4.09 -40.96 -21.51
CA HIS A 393 3.66 -40.18 -20.33
C HIS A 393 4.19 -40.75 -19.01
N PHE A 394 4.24 -42.08 -18.86
CA PHE A 394 4.87 -42.71 -17.67
C PHE A 394 6.40 -42.48 -17.66
N MET A 395 7.06 -42.49 -18.80
CA MET A 395 8.50 -42.19 -18.88
C MET A 395 8.80 -40.74 -18.49
N LEU A 396 7.95 -39.79 -18.88
CA LEU A 396 8.06 -38.40 -18.47
C LEU A 396 7.86 -38.26 -16.95
N TRP A 397 6.88 -38.97 -16.37
CA TRP A 397 6.65 -38.93 -14.92
C TRP A 397 7.87 -39.38 -14.11
N GLU A 398 8.66 -40.35 -14.58
CA GLU A 398 9.89 -40.80 -13.90
C GLU A 398 10.95 -39.69 -13.78
N GLN A 399 10.90 -38.69 -14.68
CA GLN A 399 11.72 -37.49 -14.63
C GLN A 399 11.07 -36.43 -13.75
N ASP A 400 9.78 -36.21 -13.92
CA ASP A 400 9.00 -35.18 -13.24
C ASP A 400 8.94 -35.37 -11.71
N ILE A 401 8.98 -36.63 -11.25
CA ILE A 401 8.95 -36.96 -9.80
C ILE A 401 10.22 -36.50 -9.07
N LYS A 402 11.31 -36.22 -9.79
CA LYS A 402 12.60 -35.78 -9.24
C LYS A 402 12.77 -34.26 -9.25
N VAL A 403 11.78 -33.54 -9.76
CA VAL A 403 11.84 -32.09 -9.88
C VAL A 403 11.74 -31.46 -8.49
N GLU A 404 12.63 -30.53 -8.21
CA GLU A 404 12.62 -29.74 -6.97
C GLU A 404 12.18 -28.31 -7.23
N ASP A 405 11.74 -27.66 -6.18
CA ASP A 405 11.37 -26.24 -6.24
C ASP A 405 12.60 -25.37 -6.41
N HIS A 406 12.52 -24.43 -7.33
CA HIS A 406 13.54 -23.41 -7.49
C HIS A 406 13.15 -22.15 -6.71
N PRO A 407 14.01 -21.62 -5.80
CA PRO A 407 13.67 -20.46 -4.96
C PRO A 407 13.16 -19.23 -5.76
N ALA A 408 13.78 -18.92 -6.88
CA ALA A 408 13.34 -17.81 -7.73
C ALA A 408 11.94 -18.03 -8.33
N ALA A 409 11.59 -19.27 -8.70
CA ALA A 409 10.25 -19.59 -9.19
C ALA A 409 9.20 -19.45 -8.08
N ILE A 410 9.53 -19.87 -6.85
CA ILE A 410 8.65 -19.69 -5.68
C ILE A 410 8.41 -18.21 -5.43
N GLU A 411 9.46 -17.40 -5.42
CA GLU A 411 9.36 -15.95 -5.23
C GLU A 411 8.47 -15.31 -6.29
N GLU A 412 8.67 -15.65 -7.57
CA GLU A 412 7.86 -15.15 -8.67
C GLU A 412 6.38 -15.54 -8.53
N TRP A 413 6.10 -16.80 -8.19
CA TRP A 413 4.73 -17.28 -7.98
C TRP A 413 4.04 -16.58 -6.81
N GLU A 414 4.74 -16.40 -5.69
CA GLU A 414 4.18 -15.71 -4.54
C GLU A 414 3.93 -14.23 -4.83
N ILE A 415 4.86 -13.54 -5.49
CA ILE A 415 4.67 -12.14 -5.89
C ILE A 415 3.48 -12.00 -6.86
N ASP A 416 3.35 -12.89 -7.86
CA ASP A 416 2.20 -12.83 -8.79
C ASP A 416 0.87 -13.13 -8.11
N LEU A 417 0.82 -14.08 -7.19
CA LEU A 417 -0.42 -14.63 -6.63
C LEU A 417 -0.81 -14.04 -5.27
N LEU A 418 0.16 -13.65 -4.44
CA LEU A 418 -0.03 -13.07 -3.11
C LEU A 418 0.26 -11.56 -3.08
N GLY A 419 1.01 -11.05 -4.06
CA GLY A 419 1.53 -9.68 -4.07
C GLY A 419 2.81 -9.48 -3.25
N ILE A 420 3.29 -10.51 -2.56
CA ILE A 420 4.50 -10.50 -1.74
C ILE A 420 5.10 -11.90 -1.67
N ALA A 421 6.43 -12.00 -1.65
CA ALA A 421 7.12 -13.25 -1.32
C ALA A 421 7.10 -13.46 0.21
N ILE A 422 6.68 -14.66 0.63
CA ILE A 422 6.58 -15.04 2.05
C ILE A 422 7.56 -16.17 2.39
N SER A 423 7.66 -17.20 1.53
CA SER A 423 8.41 -18.44 1.81
C SER A 423 9.85 -18.39 1.37
N ALA A 424 10.16 -17.64 0.33
CA ALA A 424 11.50 -17.51 -0.23
C ALA A 424 11.69 -16.09 -0.78
N SER A 425 12.80 -15.48 -0.47
CA SER A 425 13.32 -14.33 -1.18
C SER A 425 14.68 -14.73 -1.77
N ALA A 426 14.84 -14.56 -3.07
CA ALA A 426 16.15 -14.73 -3.71
C ALA A 426 17.20 -13.76 -3.11
N LEU A 427 16.74 -12.75 -2.37
CA LEU A 427 17.54 -11.73 -1.70
C LEU A 427 17.73 -11.97 -0.19
N ASP A 428 17.28 -13.10 0.36
CA ASP A 428 17.49 -13.46 1.78
C ASP A 428 18.98 -13.70 2.14
N THR A 429 19.86 -13.36 1.23
CA THR A 429 21.30 -13.35 1.46
C THR A 429 21.69 -12.09 2.23
N LYS A 430 21.42 -12.08 3.54
CA LYS A 430 22.00 -11.10 4.49
C LYS A 430 23.53 -11.00 4.43
N GLU A 431 24.16 -11.90 3.71
CA GLU A 431 25.62 -12.04 3.72
C GLU A 431 26.37 -10.92 2.97
N TYR A 432 25.73 -10.15 2.10
CA TYR A 432 26.46 -9.24 1.21
C TYR A 432 25.91 -7.82 1.08
N SER A 433 24.68 -7.51 1.51
CA SER A 433 24.22 -6.12 1.53
C SER A 433 24.55 -5.47 2.87
N THR A 434 25.22 -4.32 2.83
CA THR A 434 25.51 -3.56 4.06
C THR A 434 24.35 -2.69 4.49
N HIS A 435 23.38 -2.43 3.61
CA HIS A 435 22.24 -1.53 3.83
C HIS A 435 20.98 -2.05 3.14
N THR A 436 19.85 -1.43 3.47
CA THR A 436 18.52 -1.79 2.96
C THR A 436 17.80 -0.63 2.29
N CYS A 437 16.77 -0.92 1.49
CA CYS A 437 15.95 0.11 0.84
C CYS A 437 15.34 1.10 1.84
N ASP A 438 14.89 0.62 3.00
CA ASP A 438 14.28 1.46 4.03
C ASP A 438 15.26 2.45 4.67
N GLU A 439 16.54 2.12 4.67
CA GLU A 439 17.59 3.01 5.18
C GLU A 439 17.97 4.12 4.20
N CYS A 440 17.49 4.07 2.95
CA CYS A 440 17.79 5.05 1.92
C CYS A 440 16.78 6.20 1.91
N THR A 441 16.61 6.89 3.03
CA THR A 441 15.79 8.10 3.12
C THR A 441 16.70 9.32 3.30
N PRO A 442 16.50 10.40 2.51
CA PRO A 442 17.36 11.59 2.56
C PRO A 442 17.39 12.26 3.93
N GLU A 443 16.29 12.17 4.68
CA GLU A 443 16.12 12.81 5.99
C GLU A 443 16.91 12.12 7.11
N ILE A 444 17.21 10.83 6.94
CA ILE A 444 17.90 10.01 7.96
C ILE A 444 19.42 10.00 7.74
N ASN A 445 19.85 10.34 6.52
CA ASN A 445 21.23 10.15 6.12
C ASN A 445 21.94 11.48 5.88
N GLU A 446 23.22 11.51 6.27
CA GLU A 446 24.09 12.62 5.96
C GLU A 446 24.25 12.78 4.44
N LYS A 447 24.46 14.03 4.01
CA LYS A 447 24.73 14.36 2.63
C LYS A 447 26.02 13.64 2.16
N TRP A 448 25.95 13.01 0.99
CA TRP A 448 27.00 12.18 0.41
C TRP A 448 27.23 10.83 1.11
N ALA A 449 26.34 10.42 2.01
CA ALA A 449 26.37 9.05 2.52
C ALA A 449 26.25 8.04 1.38
N ARG A 450 27.10 7.01 1.42
CA ARG A 450 27.13 5.91 0.44
C ARG A 450 26.53 4.66 1.05
N LYS A 451 25.70 3.97 0.29
CA LYS A 451 25.04 2.73 0.73
C LYS A 451 25.09 1.67 -0.35
N VAL A 452 25.38 0.46 0.05
CA VAL A 452 25.41 -0.72 -0.82
C VAL A 452 24.14 -1.53 -0.57
N LEU A 453 23.37 -1.74 -1.63
CA LEU A 453 22.09 -2.44 -1.63
C LEU A 453 22.16 -3.65 -2.55
N HIS A 454 21.57 -4.77 -2.15
CA HIS A 454 21.22 -5.86 -3.05
C HIS A 454 19.72 -5.79 -3.32
N VAL A 455 19.35 -5.56 -4.56
CA VAL A 455 17.97 -5.25 -4.93
C VAL A 455 17.54 -5.95 -6.21
N LYS A 456 16.24 -6.20 -6.33
CA LYS A 456 15.59 -6.60 -7.57
C LYS A 456 15.07 -5.36 -8.30
N LEU A 457 15.30 -5.30 -9.60
CA LEU A 457 14.75 -4.27 -10.49
C LEU A 457 13.28 -4.61 -10.81
N ASN A 458 12.33 -3.90 -10.19
CA ASN A 458 10.90 -4.16 -10.39
C ASN A 458 10.36 -3.50 -11.66
N ALA A 459 10.81 -2.26 -11.92
CA ALA A 459 10.45 -1.49 -13.10
C ALA A 459 11.53 -0.48 -13.45
N ILE A 460 11.69 -0.20 -14.73
CA ILE A 460 12.66 0.76 -15.25
C ILE A 460 11.94 1.79 -16.10
N LYS A 461 11.98 3.05 -15.67
CA LYS A 461 11.41 4.16 -16.40
C LYS A 461 12.51 4.93 -17.13
N PHE A 462 12.61 4.75 -18.43
CA PHE A 462 13.51 5.55 -19.25
C PHE A 462 12.96 6.97 -19.44
N THR A 463 13.82 7.96 -19.30
CA THR A 463 13.47 9.39 -19.41
C THR A 463 14.68 10.20 -19.91
N GLN A 464 14.53 11.50 -19.95
CA GLN A 464 15.62 12.42 -20.31
C GLN A 464 15.77 13.51 -19.26
N THR A 465 16.99 14.02 -19.13
CA THR A 465 17.28 15.16 -18.25
C THR A 465 16.52 16.40 -18.74
N LYS A 466 15.81 17.06 -17.81
CA LYS A 466 15.06 18.30 -18.12
C LYS A 466 15.88 19.57 -17.85
N THR A 467 16.81 19.49 -16.91
CA THR A 467 17.64 20.61 -16.41
C THR A 467 19.06 20.10 -16.17
N GLY A 468 20.06 21.00 -16.20
CA GLY A 468 21.48 20.67 -15.95
C GLY A 468 22.38 21.19 -17.07
N GLN A 469 23.67 20.81 -17.03
CA GLN A 469 24.65 21.26 -18.04
C GLN A 469 24.34 20.75 -19.45
N ASN A 470 23.67 19.55 -19.56
CA ASN A 470 23.32 18.93 -20.85
C ASN A 470 21.88 18.40 -20.77
N PRO A 471 20.84 19.21 -21.02
CA PRO A 471 19.45 18.75 -21.09
C PRO A 471 19.21 17.84 -22.31
N GLY A 472 18.27 16.89 -22.17
CA GLY A 472 17.91 15.93 -23.23
C GLY A 472 18.70 14.63 -23.24
N GLN A 473 19.68 14.45 -22.36
CA GLN A 473 20.40 13.16 -22.26
C GLN A 473 19.53 12.06 -21.66
N ARG A 474 19.71 10.83 -22.15
CA ARG A 474 19.01 9.63 -21.66
C ARG A 474 19.41 9.31 -20.22
N MET A 475 18.44 8.96 -19.40
CA MET A 475 18.59 8.50 -18.04
C MET A 475 17.48 7.51 -17.67
N ALA A 476 17.62 6.81 -16.55
CA ALA A 476 16.59 5.93 -16.04
C ALA A 476 16.19 6.29 -14.60
N ILE A 477 15.00 5.87 -14.21
CA ILE A 477 14.57 5.80 -12.81
C ILE A 477 14.26 4.35 -12.54
N LEU A 478 15.01 3.74 -11.63
CA LEU A 478 14.84 2.37 -11.20
C LEU A 478 13.84 2.32 -10.06
N ASP A 479 12.82 1.46 -10.18
CA ASP A 479 11.98 1.03 -9.07
C ASP A 479 12.56 -0.29 -8.57
N VAL A 480 13.08 -0.30 -7.37
CA VAL A 480 13.81 -1.45 -6.83
C VAL A 480 13.20 -1.92 -5.51
N SER A 481 13.41 -3.18 -5.18
CA SER A 481 12.98 -3.73 -3.89
C SER A 481 14.04 -4.65 -3.30
N ASP A 482 14.08 -4.65 -1.96
CA ASP A 482 14.69 -5.68 -1.14
C ASP A 482 13.64 -6.25 -0.16
N TYR A 483 14.11 -7.02 0.84
CA TYR A 483 13.25 -7.60 1.87
C TYR A 483 12.63 -6.57 2.84
N THR A 484 13.12 -5.32 2.86
CA THR A 484 12.61 -4.25 3.75
C THR A 484 11.59 -3.36 3.07
N GLY A 485 11.70 -3.15 1.76
CA GLY A 485 10.77 -2.26 1.07
C GLY A 485 11.09 -2.01 -0.39
N THR A 486 10.53 -0.93 -0.91
CA THR A 486 10.77 -0.45 -2.29
C THR A 486 11.28 0.97 -2.27
N GLN A 487 12.21 1.28 -3.16
CA GLN A 487 12.73 2.63 -3.36
C GLN A 487 12.87 2.95 -4.85
N GLN A 488 12.96 4.25 -5.16
CA GLN A 488 13.21 4.71 -6.51
C GLN A 488 14.53 5.48 -6.56
N PHE A 489 15.42 5.04 -7.45
CA PHE A 489 16.71 5.67 -7.62
C PHE A 489 16.90 6.15 -9.07
N PRO A 490 17.23 7.44 -9.29
CA PRO A 490 17.65 7.90 -10.60
C PRO A 490 19.06 7.37 -10.96
N VAL A 491 19.20 6.94 -12.20
CA VAL A 491 20.46 6.61 -12.85
C VAL A 491 20.74 7.74 -13.84
N PHE A 492 21.70 8.60 -13.52
CA PHE A 492 22.04 9.74 -14.35
C PHE A 492 22.75 9.34 -15.65
N PRO A 493 22.83 10.23 -16.66
CA PRO A 493 23.29 9.86 -17.99
C PRO A 493 24.66 9.18 -18.07
N GLU A 494 25.59 9.55 -17.22
CA GLU A 494 26.93 8.95 -17.17
C GLU A 494 26.84 7.47 -16.75
N GLN A 495 26.16 7.19 -15.63
CA GLN A 495 25.94 5.82 -15.14
C GLN A 495 25.01 5.04 -16.07
N PHE A 496 24.01 5.72 -16.64
CA PHE A 496 23.11 5.08 -17.61
C PHE A 496 23.88 4.50 -18.81
N THR A 497 24.81 5.27 -19.36
CA THR A 497 25.63 4.81 -20.49
C THR A 497 26.55 3.65 -20.12
N LEU A 498 27.04 3.61 -18.89
CA LEU A 498 27.94 2.54 -18.41
C LEU A 498 27.21 1.22 -18.13
N TYR A 499 25.96 1.30 -17.67
CA TYR A 499 25.23 0.14 -17.13
C TYR A 499 23.94 -0.19 -17.87
N GLU A 500 23.68 0.39 -19.06
CA GLU A 500 22.42 0.19 -19.82
C GLU A 500 22.08 -1.29 -20.02
N GLU A 501 23.09 -2.14 -20.27
CA GLU A 501 22.91 -3.58 -20.49
C GLU A 501 22.43 -4.35 -19.25
N LEU A 502 22.72 -3.84 -18.04
CA LEU A 502 22.28 -4.44 -16.78
C LEU A 502 20.87 -4.01 -16.38
N LEU A 503 20.34 -2.96 -17.03
CA LEU A 503 19.03 -2.38 -16.72
C LEU A 503 17.90 -3.18 -17.40
N MET A 504 17.62 -4.36 -16.87
CA MET A 504 16.48 -5.20 -17.30
C MET A 504 15.57 -5.49 -16.11
N GLU A 505 14.26 -5.33 -16.31
CA GLU A 505 13.25 -5.64 -15.30
C GLU A 505 13.35 -7.13 -14.91
N GLY A 506 13.32 -7.38 -13.59
CA GLY A 506 13.49 -8.73 -13.03
C GLY A 506 14.92 -9.08 -12.62
N ASN A 507 15.94 -8.36 -13.11
CA ASN A 507 17.33 -8.60 -12.71
C ASN A 507 17.53 -8.28 -11.23
N THR A 508 18.43 -9.06 -10.60
CA THR A 508 18.97 -8.80 -9.27
C THR A 508 20.33 -8.15 -9.41
N VAL A 509 20.50 -7.01 -8.78
CA VAL A 509 21.72 -6.20 -8.89
C VAL A 509 22.18 -5.69 -7.54
N LYS A 510 23.48 -5.49 -7.42
CA LYS A 510 24.08 -4.71 -6.34
C LYS A 510 24.16 -3.25 -6.79
N LEU A 511 23.58 -2.35 -6.01
CA LEU A 511 23.63 -0.92 -6.25
C LEU A 511 24.49 -0.24 -5.19
N LEU A 512 25.41 0.59 -5.63
CA LEU A 512 25.99 1.65 -4.79
C LEU A 512 25.18 2.92 -5.02
N VAL A 513 24.50 3.39 -3.97
CA VAL A 513 23.71 4.62 -4.02
C VAL A 513 24.29 5.69 -3.12
N VAL A 514 24.16 6.94 -3.55
CA VAL A 514 24.74 8.12 -2.87
C VAL A 514 23.65 9.14 -2.56
N ASN A 515 23.62 9.68 -1.33
CA ASN A 515 22.70 10.71 -0.91
C ASN A 515 23.15 12.10 -1.41
N GLY A 516 22.66 12.52 -2.56
CA GLY A 516 22.96 13.83 -3.14
C GLY A 516 22.11 14.97 -2.60
N LYS A 517 22.11 16.10 -3.29
CA LYS A 517 21.35 17.30 -2.90
C LYS A 517 19.82 17.11 -2.94
N LYS A 518 19.33 16.17 -3.77
CA LYS A 518 17.88 15.93 -4.02
C LYS A 518 17.45 14.51 -3.65
N GLY A 519 18.22 13.79 -2.89
CA GLY A 519 18.00 12.40 -2.50
C GLY A 519 19.04 11.45 -3.08
N PHE A 520 18.83 10.15 -2.83
CA PHE A 520 19.74 9.11 -3.29
C PHE A 520 19.67 8.92 -4.81
N PHE A 521 20.82 8.68 -5.43
CA PHE A 521 20.97 8.32 -6.84
C PHE A 521 21.98 7.18 -6.97
N VAL A 522 21.93 6.46 -8.09
CA VAL A 522 22.84 5.34 -8.36
C VAL A 522 24.20 5.87 -8.81
N GLU A 523 25.26 5.40 -8.15
CA GLU A 523 26.65 5.66 -8.51
C GLU A 523 27.23 4.46 -9.29
N GLU A 524 26.96 3.21 -8.85
CA GLU A 524 27.45 2.00 -9.49
C GLU A 524 26.38 0.91 -9.51
N ILE A 525 26.44 0.03 -10.53
CA ILE A 525 25.59 -1.15 -10.68
C ILE A 525 26.47 -2.36 -10.99
N GLU A 526 26.30 -3.43 -10.24
CA GLU A 526 26.96 -4.72 -10.44
C GLU A 526 25.90 -5.82 -10.54
N GLN A 527 26.05 -6.76 -11.46
CA GLN A 527 25.17 -7.91 -11.55
C GLN A 527 25.46 -8.89 -10.41
N LEU A 528 24.41 -9.37 -9.74
CA LEU A 528 24.51 -10.40 -8.69
C LEU A 528 24.35 -11.80 -9.26
#